data_5b57ffbf0fa70a99587a90789e332ad8
#
_entry.id   5b57ffbf0fa70a99587a90789e332ad8
#
_cell.length_a   1.000
_cell.length_b   1.000
_cell.length_c   1.000
_cell.angle_alpha   90.00
_cell.angle_beta   90.00
_cell.angle_gamma   90.00
#
_symmetry.space_group_name_H-M   'P 1'
#
loop_
_entity.id
_entity.type
_entity.pdbx_description
1 polymer ?
#
loop_
_entity_poly.entity_id
_entity_poly.type
_entity_poly.pdbx_seq_one_letter_code
_entity_poly.pdbx_strand_id
1 'polypeptide(L)'
;MASPGDLAVELGAPLGVVSYHVRMLRDYDCVELVRTEPRRGALQHFYKATARPNLDEDQWRTLPSGLRRELTGETIQDLVTDLAAAADAGTLEDPDVVLTRTPLELDERGFKKLNKLLAKTHEQALAIAAESAERGSETVHQTELGVLHFKRGS
;
A
#
# COMPACT_ATOMS: atom_id res chain seq x y z
N MET A 1 10.62 -12.74 -1.04
CA MET A 1 10.65 -13.23 -2.41
C MET A 1 10.17 -14.68 -2.41
N ALA A 2 9.12 -15.00 -3.15
CA ALA A 2 8.52 -16.32 -3.18
C ALA A 2 7.99 -16.66 -4.58
N SER A 3 7.83 -17.97 -4.87
CA SER A 3 7.09 -18.41 -6.06
C SER A 3 5.62 -18.69 -5.70
N PRO A 4 4.70 -18.70 -6.67
CA PRO A 4 3.31 -19.14 -6.42
C PRO A 4 3.22 -20.52 -5.78
N GLY A 5 4.16 -21.41 -6.09
CA GLY A 5 4.23 -22.76 -5.49
C GLY A 5 4.60 -22.71 -4.01
N ASP A 6 5.57 -21.89 -3.64
CA ASP A 6 5.99 -21.74 -2.24
C ASP A 6 4.86 -21.10 -1.42
N LEU A 7 4.22 -20.04 -1.95
CA LEU A 7 3.07 -19.39 -1.34
C LEU A 7 1.86 -20.32 -1.18
N ALA A 8 1.60 -21.18 -2.17
CA ALA A 8 0.51 -22.15 -2.09
C ALA A 8 0.70 -23.14 -0.93
N VAL A 9 1.95 -23.57 -0.69
CA VAL A 9 2.29 -24.43 0.45
C VAL A 9 2.16 -23.68 1.77
N GLU A 10 2.70 -22.48 1.85
CA GLU A 10 2.68 -21.64 3.05
C GLU A 10 1.26 -21.27 3.48
N LEU A 11 0.40 -20.88 2.52
CA LEU A 11 -0.98 -20.47 2.74
C LEU A 11 -1.97 -21.64 2.83
N GLY A 12 -1.53 -22.87 2.56
CA GLY A 12 -2.43 -24.04 2.48
C GLY A 12 -3.50 -23.90 1.39
N ALA A 13 -3.23 -23.13 0.33
CA ALA A 13 -4.18 -22.80 -0.72
C ALA A 13 -3.86 -23.55 -2.04
N PRO A 14 -4.88 -23.81 -2.90
CA PRO A 14 -4.63 -24.42 -4.21
C PRO A 14 -3.71 -23.56 -5.08
N LEU A 15 -2.69 -24.17 -5.69
CA LEU A 15 -1.72 -23.50 -6.56
C LEU A 15 -2.37 -22.66 -7.67
N GLY A 16 -3.47 -23.13 -8.24
CA GLY A 16 -4.19 -22.40 -9.28
C GLY A 16 -4.75 -21.07 -8.79
N VAL A 17 -5.28 -21.04 -7.57
CA VAL A 17 -5.79 -19.83 -6.92
C VAL A 17 -4.66 -18.86 -6.64
N VAL A 18 -3.58 -19.31 -6.01
CA VAL A 18 -2.41 -18.48 -5.72
C VAL A 18 -1.78 -17.95 -7.00
N SER A 19 -1.63 -18.77 -8.03
CA SER A 19 -1.09 -18.36 -9.33
C SER A 19 -1.96 -17.32 -10.04
N TYR A 20 -3.28 -17.37 -9.86
CA TYR A 20 -4.20 -16.37 -10.36
C TYR A 20 -3.99 -15.03 -9.64
N HIS A 21 -3.93 -15.03 -8.31
CA HIS A 21 -3.70 -13.82 -7.53
C HIS A 21 -2.33 -13.19 -7.79
N VAL A 22 -1.26 -14.00 -7.88
CA VAL A 22 0.09 -13.50 -8.21
C VAL A 22 0.13 -12.87 -9.60
N ARG A 23 -0.60 -13.43 -10.59
CA ARG A 23 -0.74 -12.82 -11.91
C ARG A 23 -1.44 -11.46 -11.83
N MET A 24 -2.55 -11.38 -11.09
CA MET A 24 -3.26 -10.12 -10.87
C MET A 24 -2.34 -9.08 -10.21
N LEU A 25 -1.65 -9.46 -9.14
CA LEU A 25 -0.71 -8.55 -8.46
C LEU A 25 0.40 -8.06 -9.39
N ARG A 26 0.90 -8.92 -10.30
CA ARG A 26 1.87 -8.52 -11.32
C ARG A 26 1.26 -7.55 -12.34
N ASP A 27 0.04 -7.82 -12.80
CA ASP A 27 -0.63 -7.00 -13.81
C ASP A 27 -1.00 -5.59 -13.27
N TYR A 28 -0.97 -5.42 -11.94
CA TYR A 28 -1.12 -4.14 -11.23
C TYR A 28 0.20 -3.62 -10.63
N ASP A 29 1.35 -4.14 -11.08
CA ASP A 29 2.69 -3.74 -10.62
C ASP A 29 2.92 -3.85 -9.10
N CYS A 30 2.09 -4.66 -8.40
CA CYS A 30 2.23 -4.93 -6.97
C CYS A 30 3.36 -5.90 -6.65
N VAL A 31 3.78 -6.68 -7.63
CA VAL A 31 4.91 -7.61 -7.55
C VAL A 31 5.73 -7.59 -8.83
N GLU A 32 7.03 -7.69 -8.70
CA GLU A 32 7.96 -7.79 -9.83
C GLU A 32 8.52 -9.23 -9.95
N LEU A 33 8.74 -9.68 -11.19
CA LEU A 33 9.44 -10.93 -11.46
C LEU A 33 10.94 -10.71 -11.24
N VAL A 34 11.50 -11.37 -10.22
CA VAL A 34 12.92 -11.20 -9.86
C VAL A 34 13.80 -12.22 -10.57
N ARG A 35 13.33 -13.48 -10.66
CA ARG A 35 14.07 -14.56 -11.31
C ARG A 35 13.17 -15.67 -11.79
N THR A 36 13.70 -16.50 -12.70
CA THR A 36 13.05 -17.70 -13.20
C THR A 36 14.01 -18.88 -13.07
N GLU A 37 13.53 -20.01 -12.56
CA GLU A 37 14.33 -21.21 -12.41
C GLU A 37 13.66 -22.40 -13.12
N PRO A 38 14.43 -23.26 -13.80
CA PRO A 38 13.89 -24.52 -14.34
C PRO A 38 13.56 -25.49 -13.20
N ARG A 39 12.36 -26.06 -13.21
CA ARG A 39 11.94 -27.08 -12.23
C ARG A 39 11.09 -28.15 -12.89
N ARG A 40 11.63 -29.38 -13.01
CA ARG A 40 10.93 -30.58 -13.53
C ARG A 40 10.19 -30.33 -14.85
N GLY A 41 10.84 -29.69 -15.83
CA GLY A 41 10.26 -29.44 -17.15
C GLY A 41 9.35 -28.20 -17.25
N ALA A 42 9.22 -27.42 -16.19
CA ALA A 42 8.52 -26.16 -16.18
C ALA A 42 9.43 -25.03 -15.68
N LEU A 43 9.04 -23.77 -15.91
CA LEU A 43 9.72 -22.61 -15.36
C LEU A 43 9.00 -22.14 -14.08
N GLN A 44 9.73 -22.09 -12.98
CA GLN A 44 9.26 -21.50 -11.74
C GLN A 44 9.64 -20.03 -11.70
N HIS A 45 8.65 -19.16 -11.56
CA HIS A 45 8.81 -17.73 -11.46
C HIS A 45 8.82 -17.29 -10.00
N PHE A 46 9.79 -16.46 -9.62
CA PHE A 46 9.91 -15.90 -8.28
C PHE A 46 9.61 -14.40 -8.32
N TYR A 47 8.72 -13.99 -7.46
CA TYR A 47 8.24 -12.63 -7.36
C TYR A 47 8.66 -12.00 -6.03
N LYS A 48 8.82 -10.70 -6.04
CA LYS A 48 9.03 -9.85 -4.87
C LYS A 48 7.94 -8.79 -4.88
N ALA A 49 7.35 -8.48 -3.72
CA ALA A 49 6.49 -7.34 -3.60
C ALA A 49 7.28 -6.07 -3.96
N THR A 50 6.75 -5.26 -4.84
CA THR A 50 7.18 -3.89 -5.01
C THR A 50 6.79 -3.12 -3.74
N ALA A 51 7.51 -2.05 -3.44
CA ALA A 51 7.05 -1.13 -2.42
C ALA A 51 5.57 -0.81 -2.70
N ARG A 52 4.71 -0.78 -1.68
CA ARG A 52 3.24 -0.71 -1.74
C ARG A 52 2.72 -0.09 -3.02
N PRO A 53 1.82 -0.74 -3.78
CA PRO A 53 1.35 -0.22 -5.04
C PRO A 53 0.67 1.12 -4.79
N ASN A 54 1.24 2.16 -5.36
CA ASN A 54 0.63 3.48 -5.38
C ASN A 54 -0.44 3.46 -6.49
N LEU A 55 -1.53 2.74 -6.20
CA LEU A 55 -2.64 2.61 -7.15
C LEU A 55 -3.31 3.97 -7.30
N ASP A 56 -3.33 4.47 -8.51
CA ASP A 56 -4.12 5.65 -8.84
C ASP A 56 -5.63 5.37 -8.74
N GLU A 57 -6.44 6.42 -8.83
CA GLU A 57 -7.90 6.29 -8.66
C GLU A 57 -8.53 5.35 -9.70
N ASP A 58 -8.02 5.32 -10.92
CA ASP A 58 -8.56 4.49 -12.01
C ASP A 58 -8.14 3.04 -11.83
N GLN A 59 -6.89 2.77 -11.47
CA GLN A 59 -6.39 1.46 -11.11
C GLN A 59 -7.18 0.88 -9.92
N TRP A 60 -7.40 1.69 -8.86
CA TRP A 60 -8.20 1.29 -7.71
C TRP A 60 -9.63 0.89 -8.08
N ARG A 61 -10.27 1.62 -8.98
CA ARG A 61 -11.64 1.32 -9.44
C ARG A 61 -11.74 0.02 -10.22
N THR A 62 -10.70 -0.34 -10.97
CA THR A 62 -10.68 -1.57 -11.78
C THR A 62 -10.40 -2.83 -10.97
N LEU A 63 -9.87 -2.71 -9.75
CA LEU A 63 -9.61 -3.84 -8.88
C LEU A 63 -10.91 -4.59 -8.52
N PRO A 64 -10.91 -5.92 -8.48
CA PRO A 64 -11.99 -6.71 -7.92
C PRO A 64 -12.30 -6.31 -6.47
N SER A 65 -13.58 -6.31 -6.09
CA SER A 65 -14.01 -5.86 -4.75
C SER A 65 -13.39 -6.66 -3.61
N GLY A 66 -13.11 -7.96 -3.80
CA GLY A 66 -12.41 -8.82 -2.84
C GLY A 66 -10.99 -8.33 -2.59
N LEU A 67 -10.23 -8.05 -3.66
CA LEU A 67 -8.86 -7.56 -3.55
C LEU A 67 -8.80 -6.15 -2.94
N ARG A 68 -9.73 -5.26 -3.30
CA ARG A 68 -9.83 -3.95 -2.64
C ARG A 68 -10.02 -4.05 -1.13
N ARG A 69 -10.89 -5.00 -0.69
CA ARG A 69 -11.15 -5.23 0.74
C ARG A 69 -9.90 -5.73 1.46
N GLU A 70 -9.17 -6.65 0.84
CA GLU A 70 -7.95 -7.24 1.38
C GLU A 70 -6.86 -6.16 1.53
N LEU A 71 -6.53 -5.45 0.46
CA LEU A 71 -5.55 -4.35 0.47
C LEU A 71 -5.92 -3.24 1.47
N THR A 72 -7.20 -2.89 1.57
CA THR A 72 -7.68 -1.93 2.58
C THR A 72 -7.45 -2.47 4.00
N GLY A 73 -7.74 -3.75 4.24
CA GLY A 73 -7.56 -4.38 5.55
C GLY A 73 -6.10 -4.40 5.97
N GLU A 74 -5.21 -4.80 5.08
CA GLU A 74 -3.75 -4.79 5.31
C GLU A 74 -3.24 -3.37 5.59
N THR A 75 -3.60 -2.39 4.75
CA THR A 75 -3.18 -1.00 4.94
C THR A 75 -3.63 -0.43 6.29
N ILE A 76 -4.86 -0.73 6.72
CA ILE A 76 -5.37 -0.29 8.03
C ILE A 76 -4.60 -0.98 9.16
N GLN A 77 -4.36 -2.28 9.05
CA GLN A 77 -3.64 -3.04 10.07
C GLN A 77 -2.21 -2.53 10.24
N ASP A 78 -1.50 -2.28 9.15
CA ASP A 78 -0.15 -1.73 9.17
C ASP A 78 -0.15 -0.33 9.82
N LEU A 79 -1.05 0.55 9.39
CA LEU A 79 -1.16 1.90 9.95
C LEU A 79 -1.44 1.88 11.46
N VAL A 80 -2.32 0.99 11.92
CA VAL A 80 -2.62 0.84 13.37
C VAL A 80 -1.38 0.34 14.10
N THR A 81 -0.65 -0.60 13.53
CA THR A 81 0.58 -1.14 14.13
C THR A 81 1.66 -0.07 14.25
N ASP A 82 1.89 0.71 13.18
CA ASP A 82 2.88 1.78 13.16
C ASP A 82 2.51 2.92 14.12
N LEU A 83 1.21 3.29 14.19
CA LEU A 83 0.71 4.27 15.15
C LEU A 83 0.87 3.80 16.61
N ALA A 84 0.62 2.53 16.90
CA ALA A 84 0.81 1.98 18.23
C ALA A 84 2.29 2.00 18.64
N ALA A 85 3.18 1.59 17.73
CA ALA A 85 4.64 1.64 17.96
C ALA A 85 5.13 3.08 18.18
N ALA A 86 4.62 4.03 17.39
CA ALA A 86 4.96 5.45 17.55
C ALA A 86 4.46 6.03 18.89
N ALA A 87 3.27 5.63 19.34
CA ALA A 87 2.72 6.01 20.62
C ALA A 87 3.57 5.45 21.79
N ASP A 88 3.94 4.17 21.73
CA ASP A 88 4.77 3.51 22.75
C ASP A 88 6.17 4.13 22.82
N ALA A 89 6.70 4.59 21.68
CA ALA A 89 8.00 5.28 21.60
C ALA A 89 7.91 6.77 21.99
N GLY A 90 6.72 7.33 22.21
CA GLY A 90 6.50 8.75 22.53
C GLY A 90 6.74 9.71 21.35
N THR A 91 6.92 9.19 20.13
CA THR A 91 7.20 10.03 18.95
C THR A 91 5.98 10.81 18.47
N LEU A 92 4.77 10.42 18.89
CA LEU A 92 3.55 11.19 18.59
C LEU A 92 3.42 12.46 19.46
N GLU A 93 4.25 12.64 20.48
CA GLU A 93 4.28 13.82 21.35
C GLU A 93 5.25 14.91 20.82
N ASP A 94 5.97 14.62 19.74
CA ASP A 94 6.84 15.59 19.09
C ASP A 94 6.03 16.79 18.58
N PRO A 95 6.45 18.04 18.83
CA PRO A 95 5.73 19.24 18.43
C PRO A 95 5.57 19.39 16.91
N ASP A 96 6.38 18.71 16.11
CA ASP A 96 6.32 18.73 14.65
C ASP A 96 5.36 17.66 14.07
N VAL A 97 4.73 16.83 14.91
CA VAL A 97 3.75 15.84 14.49
C VAL A 97 2.45 16.51 14.05
N VAL A 98 1.94 16.10 12.91
CA VAL A 98 0.62 16.49 12.41
C VAL A 98 -0.37 15.37 12.62
N LEU A 99 -1.22 15.50 13.64
CA LEU A 99 -2.28 14.53 13.93
C LEU A 99 -3.64 15.23 13.90
N THR A 100 -4.46 14.90 12.89
CA THR A 100 -5.78 15.51 12.74
C THR A 100 -6.87 14.46 12.50
N ARG A 101 -8.03 14.68 13.12
CA ARG A 101 -9.24 13.91 12.88
C ARG A 101 -10.43 14.84 12.84
N THR A 102 -11.00 15.04 11.66
CA THR A 102 -12.11 16.00 11.46
C THR A 102 -13.32 15.30 10.84
N PRO A 103 -14.44 15.19 11.56
CA PRO A 103 -15.72 14.81 10.95
C PRO A 103 -16.16 15.90 9.97
N LEU A 104 -16.55 15.51 8.76
CA LEU A 104 -17.00 16.44 7.72
C LEU A 104 -18.36 16.00 7.18
N GLU A 105 -19.22 16.95 6.89
CA GLU A 105 -20.46 16.74 6.16
C GLU A 105 -20.29 17.32 4.74
N LEU A 106 -20.29 16.46 3.74
CA LEU A 106 -19.99 16.81 2.35
C LEU A 106 -21.06 16.26 1.43
N ASP A 107 -21.48 17.07 0.48
CA ASP A 107 -22.20 16.60 -0.68
C ASP A 107 -21.28 15.81 -1.63
N GLU A 108 -21.83 15.19 -2.66
CA GLU A 108 -21.05 14.38 -3.61
C GLU A 108 -19.96 15.19 -4.33
N ARG A 109 -20.22 16.47 -4.63
CA ARG A 109 -19.24 17.36 -5.25
C ARG A 109 -18.10 17.71 -4.29
N GLY A 110 -18.43 18.00 -3.04
CA GLY A 110 -17.45 18.27 -1.97
C GLY A 110 -16.59 17.05 -1.70
N PHE A 111 -17.20 15.85 -1.62
CA PHE A 111 -16.49 14.59 -1.44
C PHE A 111 -15.46 14.34 -2.55
N LYS A 112 -15.85 14.50 -3.82
CA LYS A 112 -14.94 14.37 -4.96
C LYS A 112 -13.84 15.43 -4.99
N LYS A 113 -14.17 16.66 -4.61
CA LYS A 113 -13.19 17.76 -4.56
C LYS A 113 -12.13 17.50 -3.49
N LEU A 114 -12.55 17.00 -2.33
CA LEU A 114 -11.63 16.65 -1.24
C LEU A 114 -10.73 15.47 -1.63
N ASN A 115 -11.27 14.41 -2.24
CA ASN A 115 -10.45 13.29 -2.72
C ASN A 115 -9.35 13.75 -3.69
N LYS A 116 -9.68 14.64 -4.65
CA LYS A 116 -8.67 15.19 -5.57
C LYS A 116 -7.59 16.00 -4.85
N LEU A 117 -7.96 16.76 -3.82
CA LEU A 117 -7.00 17.52 -3.02
C LEU A 117 -6.06 16.57 -2.28
N LEU A 118 -6.60 15.53 -1.64
CA LEU A 118 -5.80 14.56 -0.90
C LEU A 118 -4.86 13.76 -1.81
N ALA A 119 -5.32 13.34 -2.99
CA ALA A 119 -4.49 12.70 -4.00
C ALA A 119 -3.30 13.59 -4.41
N LYS A 120 -3.57 14.86 -4.71
CA LYS A 120 -2.51 15.82 -5.04
C LYS A 120 -1.54 16.04 -3.88
N THR A 121 -2.03 16.08 -2.65
CA THR A 121 -1.17 16.20 -1.46
C THR A 121 -0.27 15.00 -1.31
N HIS A 122 -0.78 13.79 -1.57
CA HIS A 122 0.02 12.56 -1.56
C HIS A 122 1.12 12.58 -2.65
N GLU A 123 0.79 12.97 -3.88
CA GLU A 123 1.79 13.14 -4.96
C GLU A 123 2.89 14.13 -4.56
N GLN A 124 2.54 15.25 -3.93
CA GLN A 124 3.50 16.23 -3.44
C GLN A 124 4.39 15.65 -2.33
N ALA A 125 3.83 14.87 -1.43
CA ALA A 125 4.60 14.20 -0.38
C ALA A 125 5.64 13.23 -0.96
N LEU A 126 5.27 12.45 -1.99
CA LEU A 126 6.20 11.57 -2.70
C LEU A 126 7.32 12.35 -3.40
N ALA A 127 7.00 13.49 -4.01
CA ALA A 127 8.01 14.36 -4.62
C ALA A 127 9.00 14.91 -3.58
N ILE A 128 8.51 15.34 -2.42
CA ILE A 128 9.36 15.79 -1.29
C ILE A 128 10.28 14.65 -0.82
N ALA A 129 9.76 13.43 -0.72
CA ALA A 129 10.56 12.27 -0.34
C ALA A 129 11.68 11.98 -1.36
N ALA A 130 11.35 12.04 -2.67
CA ALA A 130 12.33 11.86 -3.74
C ALA A 130 13.43 12.94 -3.70
N GLU A 131 13.07 14.21 -3.59
CA GLU A 131 14.01 15.32 -3.44
C GLU A 131 14.89 15.17 -2.19
N SER A 132 14.33 14.65 -1.10
CA SER A 132 15.07 14.39 0.13
C SER A 132 16.12 13.28 -0.07
N ALA A 133 15.75 12.23 -0.78
CA ALA A 133 16.67 11.15 -1.13
C ALA A 133 17.82 11.64 -2.04
N GLU A 134 17.53 12.50 -3.02
CA GLU A 134 18.54 13.09 -3.90
C GLU A 134 19.55 13.98 -3.17
N ARG A 135 19.12 14.66 -2.09
CA ARG A 135 20.02 15.48 -1.26
C ARG A 135 21.06 14.66 -0.49
N GLY A 136 20.83 13.37 -0.27
CA GLY A 136 21.80 12.46 0.36
C GLY A 136 22.23 12.89 1.78
N SER A 137 21.29 13.42 2.58
CA SER A 137 21.59 13.86 3.96
C SER A 137 22.04 12.69 4.83
N GLU A 138 23.03 12.93 5.72
CA GLU A 138 23.44 11.95 6.72
C GLU A 138 22.35 11.70 7.77
N THR A 139 21.46 12.66 7.99
CA THR A 139 20.33 12.54 8.93
C THR A 139 19.04 12.36 8.15
N VAL A 140 18.41 11.21 8.31
CA VAL A 140 17.11 10.86 7.68
C VAL A 140 16.13 10.48 8.77
N HIS A 141 14.95 11.10 8.76
CA HIS A 141 13.83 10.70 9.61
C HIS A 141 12.99 9.64 8.89
N GLN A 142 12.76 8.52 9.57
CA GLN A 142 11.78 7.54 9.12
C GLN A 142 10.39 8.04 9.53
N THR A 143 9.54 8.33 8.56
CA THR A 143 8.22 8.91 8.78
C THR A 143 7.14 8.08 8.10
N GLU A 144 5.94 8.06 8.67
CA GLU A 144 4.76 7.46 8.06
C GLU A 144 3.72 8.55 7.77
N LEU A 145 3.18 8.55 6.56
CA LEU A 145 2.10 9.43 6.13
C LEU A 145 0.87 8.59 5.79
N GLY A 146 -0.12 8.56 6.66
CA GLY A 146 -1.41 7.94 6.42
C GLY A 146 -2.46 8.98 6.02
N VAL A 147 -3.13 8.81 4.87
CA VAL A 147 -4.23 9.68 4.42
C VAL A 147 -5.49 8.84 4.24
N LEU A 148 -6.52 9.10 5.05
CA LEU A 148 -7.78 8.35 5.03
C LEU A 148 -8.96 9.31 4.87
N HIS A 149 -9.76 9.14 3.81
CA HIS A 149 -11.02 9.85 3.60
C HIS A 149 -12.07 8.86 3.11
N PHE A 150 -13.11 8.65 3.90
CA PHE A 150 -14.14 7.64 3.65
C PHE A 150 -15.50 8.10 4.13
N LYS A 151 -16.56 7.53 3.55
CA LYS A 151 -17.94 7.73 4.02
C LYS A 151 -18.12 6.91 5.30
N ARG A 152 -18.58 7.55 6.37
CA ARG A 152 -18.94 6.84 7.61
C ARG A 152 -20.15 5.96 7.34
N GLY A 153 -20.11 4.74 7.82
CA GLY A 153 -21.27 3.87 7.80
C GLY A 153 -22.42 4.47 8.64
N SER A 154 -23.63 4.39 8.12
CA SER A 154 -24.87 4.74 8.85
C SER A 154 -25.22 3.62 9.80
#